data_14d2e791f7e5effff920048c82f572ef
#
_entry.id   14d2e791f7e5effff920048c82f572ef
#
_cell.length_a   1.000
_cell.length_b   1.000
_cell.length_c   1.000
_cell.angle_alpha   90.00
_cell.angle_beta   90.00
_cell.angle_gamma   90.00
#
_symmetry.space_group_name_H-M   'P 1'
#
loop_
_entity.id
_entity.type
_entity.pdbx_description
1 polymer ?
#
loop_
_entity_poly.entity_id
_entity_poly.type
_entity_poly.pdbx_seq_one_letter_code
_entity_poly.pdbx_strand_id
1 'polypeptide(L)'
;MDGHYDVIIIGTGAGGGTLSRKLAPSGKNILILERGDFVKREPDNWNSQAVNVEGKYNTKEVWYDRDGNPLHPHTNYNVGGNTKFYGAALFRMRKEDFGELRHYDGISPAWPISYEELEPFYTQAEQLYHVHGNGGEDPTEPPRSADFPFPAVSHEPRIQHLADDFAAAGVTPFHVPLG
;
A
#
# COMPACT_ATOMS: atom_id res chain seq x y z
N MET A 1 -15.92 -13.24 -31.70
CA MET A 1 -16.21 -13.14 -30.25
C MET A 1 -16.84 -11.78 -30.08
N ASP A 2 -18.14 -11.75 -29.75
CA ASP A 2 -18.80 -10.49 -29.40
C ASP A 2 -18.10 -9.97 -28.14
N GLY A 3 -17.43 -8.82 -28.31
CA GLY A 3 -16.56 -8.25 -27.26
C GLY A 3 -17.33 -7.58 -26.13
N HIS A 4 -18.31 -8.31 -25.55
CA HIS A 4 -19.05 -7.85 -24.39
C HIS A 4 -18.34 -8.29 -23.10
N TYR A 5 -18.08 -7.33 -22.21
CA TYR A 5 -17.54 -7.54 -20.86
C TYR A 5 -18.54 -7.01 -19.84
N ASP A 6 -18.77 -7.79 -18.81
CA ASP A 6 -19.63 -7.39 -17.68
C ASP A 6 -18.96 -6.34 -16.79
N VAL A 7 -17.61 -6.41 -16.71
CA VAL A 7 -16.77 -5.52 -15.89
C VAL A 7 -15.50 -5.18 -16.66
N ILE A 8 -15.15 -3.90 -16.66
CA ILE A 8 -13.85 -3.42 -17.16
C ILE A 8 -13.10 -2.79 -15.99
N ILE A 9 -11.90 -3.29 -15.72
CA ILE A 9 -11.01 -2.79 -14.67
C ILE A 9 -9.83 -2.11 -15.35
N ILE A 10 -9.55 -0.85 -14.98
CA ILE A 10 -8.43 -0.08 -15.53
C ILE A 10 -7.32 -0.03 -14.49
N GLY A 11 -6.18 -0.62 -14.83
CA GLY A 11 -5.00 -0.75 -13.99
C GLY A 11 -4.99 -2.04 -13.16
N THR A 12 -3.79 -2.60 -12.96
CA THR A 12 -3.54 -3.85 -12.22
C THR A 12 -2.79 -3.62 -10.90
N GLY A 13 -2.75 -2.38 -10.42
CA GLY A 13 -2.20 -2.07 -9.10
C GLY A 13 -3.01 -2.69 -7.96
N ALA A 14 -2.72 -2.33 -6.70
CA ALA A 14 -3.37 -2.91 -5.52
C ALA A 14 -4.90 -2.93 -5.62
N GLY A 15 -5.52 -1.83 -6.04
CA GLY A 15 -6.99 -1.73 -6.17
C GLY A 15 -7.55 -2.63 -7.25
N GLY A 16 -7.09 -2.46 -8.51
CA GLY A 16 -7.60 -3.24 -9.65
C GLY A 16 -7.29 -4.73 -9.52
N GLY A 17 -6.10 -5.09 -9.05
CA GLY A 17 -5.70 -6.47 -8.79
C GLY A 17 -6.57 -7.14 -7.72
N THR A 18 -6.81 -6.46 -6.60
CA THR A 18 -7.68 -6.98 -5.53
C THR A 18 -9.13 -7.11 -5.99
N LEU A 19 -9.65 -6.11 -6.70
CA LEU A 19 -11.01 -6.15 -7.25
C LEU A 19 -11.18 -7.31 -8.23
N SER A 20 -10.23 -7.49 -9.16
CA SER A 20 -10.28 -8.59 -10.13
C SER A 20 -10.26 -9.95 -9.45
N ARG A 21 -9.40 -10.14 -8.44
CA ARG A 21 -9.36 -11.35 -7.63
C ARG A 21 -10.70 -11.62 -6.93
N LYS A 22 -11.30 -10.58 -6.34
CA LYS A 22 -12.58 -10.70 -5.62
C LYS A 22 -13.73 -11.04 -6.55
N LEU A 23 -13.71 -10.51 -7.78
CA LEU A 23 -14.74 -10.75 -8.79
C LEU A 23 -14.54 -12.03 -9.60
N ALA A 24 -13.34 -12.59 -9.65
CA ALA A 24 -13.04 -13.79 -10.45
C ALA A 24 -14.02 -14.95 -10.24
N PRO A 25 -14.49 -15.26 -9.00
CA PRO A 25 -15.45 -16.34 -8.79
C PRO A 25 -16.89 -16.04 -9.24
N SER A 26 -17.18 -14.80 -9.68
CA SER A 26 -18.55 -14.37 -10.02
C SER A 26 -19.10 -14.95 -11.32
N GLY A 27 -18.25 -15.59 -12.14
CA GLY A 27 -18.61 -16.07 -13.49
C GLY A 27 -18.78 -14.95 -14.53
N LYS A 28 -18.51 -13.69 -14.18
CA LYS A 28 -18.58 -12.55 -15.09
C LYS A 28 -17.40 -12.52 -16.05
N ASN A 29 -17.62 -11.99 -17.26
CA ASN A 29 -16.56 -11.69 -18.21
C ASN A 29 -15.88 -10.39 -17.78
N ILE A 30 -14.62 -10.47 -17.31
CA ILE A 30 -13.87 -9.35 -16.79
C ILE A 30 -12.73 -9.01 -17.74
N LEU A 31 -12.68 -7.77 -18.21
CA LEU A 31 -11.55 -7.21 -18.95
C LEU A 31 -10.70 -6.37 -17.99
N ILE A 32 -9.40 -6.65 -17.96
CA ILE A 32 -8.44 -5.81 -17.23
C ILE A 32 -7.53 -5.14 -18.25
N LEU A 33 -7.48 -3.80 -18.19
CA LEU A 33 -6.61 -2.99 -19.03
C LEU A 33 -5.44 -2.49 -18.20
N GLU A 34 -4.23 -2.76 -18.67
CA GLU A 34 -3.00 -2.27 -18.05
C GLU A 34 -2.14 -1.54 -19.10
N ARG A 35 -1.58 -0.39 -18.75
CA ARG A 35 -0.77 0.39 -19.68
C ARG A 35 0.69 -0.06 -19.74
N GLY A 36 1.16 -0.76 -18.69
CA GLY A 36 2.53 -1.24 -18.59
C GLY A 36 2.67 -2.71 -18.93
N ASP A 37 3.92 -3.15 -19.10
CA ASP A 37 4.27 -4.54 -19.36
C ASP A 37 4.66 -5.25 -18.05
N PHE A 38 4.91 -6.55 -18.11
CA PHE A 38 5.43 -7.30 -16.96
C PHE A 38 6.86 -6.86 -16.62
N VAL A 39 7.12 -6.70 -15.31
CA VAL A 39 8.50 -6.48 -14.84
C VAL A 39 9.29 -7.76 -15.05
N LYS A 40 10.43 -7.64 -15.74
CA LYS A 40 11.36 -8.75 -15.88
C LYS A 40 11.94 -9.13 -14.52
N ARG A 41 12.03 -10.44 -14.25
CA ARG A 41 12.73 -10.93 -13.08
C ARG A 41 14.24 -10.88 -13.34
N GLU A 42 14.92 -9.96 -12.66
CA GLU A 42 16.35 -9.73 -12.81
C GLU A 42 16.97 -9.29 -11.47
N PRO A 43 18.30 -9.38 -11.29
CA PRO A 43 18.95 -9.02 -10.03
C PRO A 43 18.66 -7.60 -9.56
N ASP A 44 18.49 -6.65 -10.48
CA ASP A 44 18.22 -5.25 -10.15
C ASP A 44 16.88 -5.02 -9.46
N ASN A 45 15.93 -5.96 -9.53
CA ASN A 45 14.68 -5.86 -8.78
C ASN A 45 14.92 -5.79 -7.25
N TRP A 46 16.03 -6.35 -6.77
CA TRP A 46 16.43 -6.37 -5.35
C TRP A 46 17.61 -5.45 -5.05
N ASN A 47 18.02 -4.63 -5.99
CA ASN A 47 19.10 -3.66 -5.82
C ASN A 47 18.51 -2.30 -5.48
N SER A 48 18.62 -1.87 -4.22
CA SER A 48 18.10 -0.57 -3.76
C SER A 48 18.67 0.62 -4.52
N GLN A 49 19.93 0.54 -4.96
CA GLN A 49 20.54 1.59 -5.78
C GLN A 49 19.82 1.70 -7.13
N ALA A 50 19.62 0.59 -7.83
CA ALA A 50 18.96 0.57 -9.13
C ALA A 50 17.47 0.98 -9.03
N VAL A 51 16.76 0.47 -8.02
CA VAL A 51 15.32 0.71 -7.86
C VAL A 51 15.03 2.12 -7.36
N ASN A 52 15.64 2.52 -6.24
CA ASN A 52 15.21 3.71 -5.51
C ASN A 52 16.05 4.96 -5.84
N VAL A 53 17.35 4.79 -6.17
CA VAL A 53 18.24 5.93 -6.44
C VAL A 53 18.28 6.25 -7.93
N GLU A 54 18.49 5.24 -8.76
CA GLU A 54 18.58 5.42 -10.22
C GLU A 54 17.20 5.42 -10.90
N GLY A 55 16.16 4.95 -10.20
CA GLY A 55 14.79 4.92 -10.70
C GLY A 55 14.66 4.09 -11.99
N LYS A 56 15.36 2.96 -12.08
CA LYS A 56 15.43 2.12 -13.29
C LYS A 56 14.05 1.78 -13.84
N TYR A 57 13.09 1.54 -12.98
CA TYR A 57 11.73 1.11 -13.33
C TYR A 57 10.72 2.27 -13.36
N ASN A 58 11.13 3.48 -12.98
CA ASN A 58 10.27 4.64 -12.98
C ASN A 58 9.90 5.05 -14.42
N THR A 59 8.67 5.53 -14.59
CA THR A 59 8.26 6.13 -15.86
C THR A 59 9.16 7.29 -16.24
N LYS A 60 9.38 7.47 -17.54
CA LYS A 60 10.05 8.65 -18.10
C LYS A 60 9.05 9.78 -18.42
N GLU A 61 7.77 9.58 -18.12
CA GLU A 61 6.74 10.57 -18.35
C GLU A 61 6.95 11.80 -17.46
N VAL A 62 6.77 12.98 -18.02
CA VAL A 62 6.82 14.24 -17.31
C VAL A 62 5.40 14.68 -17.00
N TRP A 63 5.13 14.95 -15.73
CA TRP A 63 3.92 15.61 -15.31
C TRP A 63 4.18 17.10 -15.06
N TYR A 64 3.14 17.86 -14.91
CA TYR A 64 3.24 19.29 -14.62
C TYR A 64 2.41 19.61 -13.38
N ASP A 65 2.98 20.44 -12.50
CA ASP A 65 2.23 21.00 -11.38
C ASP A 65 1.21 22.07 -11.87
N ARG A 66 0.47 22.63 -10.94
CA ARG A 66 -0.54 23.67 -11.25
C ARG A 66 0.07 24.94 -11.86
N ASP A 67 1.35 25.20 -11.62
CA ASP A 67 2.07 26.38 -12.08
C ASP A 67 2.83 26.12 -13.39
N GLY A 68 2.70 24.89 -13.93
CA GLY A 68 3.30 24.47 -15.20
C GLY A 68 4.77 24.00 -15.07
N ASN A 69 5.29 23.83 -13.86
CA ASN A 69 6.64 23.30 -13.68
C ASN A 69 6.66 21.78 -13.90
N PRO A 70 7.69 21.26 -14.59
CA PRO A 70 7.80 19.84 -14.81
C PRO A 70 8.14 19.10 -13.52
N LEU A 71 7.48 17.95 -13.32
CA LEU A 71 7.79 17.00 -12.25
C LEU A 71 7.78 15.58 -12.78
N HIS A 72 8.62 14.73 -12.21
CA HIS A 72 8.66 13.30 -12.51
C HIS A 72 8.03 12.55 -11.35
N PRO A 73 6.82 11.97 -11.54
CA PRO A 73 6.22 11.15 -10.50
C PRO A 73 7.03 9.86 -10.34
N HIS A 74 7.28 9.45 -9.09
CA HIS A 74 7.86 8.14 -8.80
C HIS A 74 6.82 7.04 -9.02
N THR A 75 6.46 6.82 -10.29
CA THR A 75 5.40 5.90 -10.70
C THR A 75 5.96 4.86 -11.64
N ASN A 76 5.57 3.61 -11.43
CA ASN A 76 5.97 2.49 -12.26
C ASN A 76 4.77 2.02 -13.09
N TYR A 77 4.92 2.06 -14.41
CA TYR A 77 3.91 1.56 -15.34
C TYR A 77 4.21 0.11 -15.70
N ASN A 78 3.65 -0.79 -14.91
CA ASN A 78 3.83 -2.22 -15.13
C ASN A 78 2.63 -2.98 -14.52
N VAL A 79 2.51 -4.25 -14.90
CA VAL A 79 1.52 -5.15 -14.29
C VAL A 79 1.78 -5.23 -12.79
N GLY A 80 0.80 -4.84 -11.99
CA GLY A 80 0.90 -4.67 -10.54
C GLY A 80 1.20 -3.25 -10.08
N GLY A 81 1.55 -2.32 -11.00
CA GLY A 81 1.82 -0.91 -10.67
C GLY A 81 2.92 -0.74 -9.63
N ASN A 82 2.78 0.30 -8.80
CA ASN A 82 3.77 0.61 -7.75
C ASN A 82 3.91 -0.47 -6.67
N THR A 83 2.94 -1.39 -6.55
CA THR A 83 3.05 -2.51 -5.60
C THR A 83 4.16 -3.51 -5.95
N LYS A 84 4.82 -3.37 -7.09
CA LYS A 84 6.01 -4.16 -7.42
C LYS A 84 7.29 -3.66 -6.73
N PHE A 85 7.33 -2.38 -6.36
CA PHE A 85 8.50 -1.70 -5.81
C PHE A 85 8.08 -0.82 -4.63
N TYR A 86 7.45 -1.39 -3.61
CA TYR A 86 7.03 -0.67 -2.41
C TYR A 86 7.74 -1.22 -1.16
N GLY A 87 7.70 -0.47 -0.08
CA GLY A 87 8.36 -0.85 1.17
C GLY A 87 7.61 -1.88 2.01
N ALA A 88 6.60 -2.53 1.44
CA ALA A 88 5.77 -3.55 2.08
C ALA A 88 5.00 -3.11 3.34
N ALA A 89 5.09 -1.84 3.75
CA ALA A 89 4.38 -1.30 4.91
C ALA A 89 2.87 -1.17 4.62
N LEU A 90 2.06 -1.86 5.43
CA LEU A 90 0.60 -1.92 5.26
C LEU A 90 -0.12 -1.48 6.53
N PHE A 91 -0.05 -0.19 6.83
CA PHE A 91 -0.80 0.42 7.91
C PHE A 91 -2.28 0.56 7.58
N ARG A 92 -3.13 0.42 8.59
CA ARG A 92 -4.49 0.93 8.53
C ARG A 92 -4.46 2.45 8.67
N MET A 93 -5.36 3.14 7.97
CA MET A 93 -5.61 4.55 8.26
C MET A 93 -6.11 4.69 9.70
N ARG A 94 -5.73 5.78 10.37
CA ARG A 94 -6.21 6.08 11.72
C ARG A 94 -7.69 6.47 11.67
N LYS A 95 -8.38 6.28 12.77
CA LYS A 95 -9.82 6.63 12.84
C LYS A 95 -10.05 8.11 12.53
N GLU A 96 -9.15 8.96 12.99
CA GLU A 96 -9.17 10.39 12.77
C GLU A 96 -9.01 10.78 11.30
N ASP A 97 -8.32 9.96 10.49
CA ASP A 97 -8.10 10.21 9.06
C ASP A 97 -9.41 10.21 8.25
N PHE A 98 -10.48 9.63 8.78
CA PHE A 98 -11.81 9.64 8.16
C PHE A 98 -12.60 10.91 8.47
N GLY A 99 -12.17 11.71 9.45
CA GLY A 99 -12.74 13.00 9.79
C GLY A 99 -12.22 14.15 8.95
N GLU A 100 -12.72 15.35 9.25
CA GLU A 100 -12.11 16.57 8.73
C GLU A 100 -10.76 16.81 9.40
N LEU A 101 -9.71 16.96 8.62
CA LEU A 101 -8.36 17.24 9.11
C LEU A 101 -7.88 18.61 8.65
N ARG A 102 -7.46 19.45 9.60
CA ARG A 102 -6.85 20.73 9.32
C ARG A 102 -5.34 20.57 9.17
N HIS A 103 -4.82 21.01 8.03
CA HIS A 103 -3.40 21.06 7.71
C HIS A 103 -2.88 22.51 7.76
N TYR A 104 -1.58 22.66 7.56
CA TYR A 104 -0.94 23.99 7.56
C TYR A 104 -1.55 24.94 6.52
N ASP A 105 -1.84 24.44 5.34
CA ASP A 105 -2.27 25.22 4.17
C ASP A 105 -3.68 24.86 3.65
N GLY A 106 -4.47 24.12 4.44
CA GLY A 106 -5.80 23.72 4.01
C GLY A 106 -6.54 22.78 4.94
N ILE A 107 -7.66 22.30 4.45
CA ILE A 107 -8.52 21.33 5.14
C ILE A 107 -8.76 20.14 4.22
N SER A 108 -8.46 18.93 4.70
CA SER A 108 -8.95 17.69 4.10
C SER A 108 -10.38 17.46 4.58
N PRO A 109 -11.36 17.37 3.66
CA PRO A 109 -12.74 17.10 4.04
C PRO A 109 -12.88 15.71 4.64
N ALA A 110 -13.89 15.51 5.47
CA ALA A 110 -14.24 14.20 5.98
C ALA A 110 -14.57 13.23 4.83
N TRP A 111 -14.21 11.97 5.00
CA TRP A 111 -14.61 10.90 4.11
C TRP A 111 -16.10 10.59 4.27
N PRO A 112 -16.81 10.16 3.20
CA PRO A 112 -18.22 9.78 3.29
C PRO A 112 -18.46 8.44 3.98
N ILE A 113 -17.41 7.77 4.45
CA ILE A 113 -17.41 6.48 5.14
C ILE A 113 -16.58 6.58 6.41
N SER A 114 -16.89 5.76 7.38
CA SER A 114 -16.17 5.69 8.66
C SER A 114 -15.10 4.59 8.67
N TYR A 115 -14.20 4.65 9.65
CA TYR A 115 -13.26 3.57 9.92
C TYR A 115 -14.00 2.25 10.19
N GLU A 116 -15.07 2.29 10.99
CA GLU A 116 -15.87 1.13 11.37
C GLU A 116 -16.49 0.41 10.17
N GLU A 117 -16.87 1.16 9.14
CA GLU A 117 -17.38 0.59 7.89
C GLU A 117 -16.26 -0.08 7.08
N LEU A 118 -15.02 0.42 7.15
CA LEU A 118 -13.86 -0.16 6.44
C LEU A 118 -13.13 -1.25 7.23
N GLU A 119 -13.27 -1.28 8.54
CA GLU A 119 -12.52 -2.21 9.40
C GLU A 119 -12.61 -3.69 8.94
N PRO A 120 -13.79 -4.24 8.60
CA PRO A 120 -13.88 -5.62 8.12
C PRO A 120 -13.11 -5.87 6.82
N PHE A 121 -12.94 -4.85 5.99
CA PHE A 121 -12.20 -4.94 4.74
C PHE A 121 -10.69 -4.82 4.97
N TYR A 122 -10.25 -4.03 5.94
CA TYR A 122 -8.86 -4.03 6.40
C TYR A 122 -8.44 -5.42 6.87
N THR A 123 -9.25 -6.06 7.73
CA THR A 123 -9.01 -7.43 8.20
C THR A 123 -8.92 -8.42 7.03
N GLN A 124 -9.82 -8.32 6.04
CA GLN A 124 -9.76 -9.18 4.84
C GLN A 124 -8.50 -8.90 3.99
N ALA A 125 -8.10 -7.65 3.85
CA ALA A 125 -6.89 -7.27 3.11
C ALA A 125 -5.62 -7.78 3.79
N GLU A 126 -5.52 -7.65 5.11
CA GLU A 126 -4.39 -8.18 5.88
C GLU A 126 -4.23 -9.68 5.69
N GLN A 127 -5.34 -10.43 5.72
CA GLN A 127 -5.33 -11.86 5.42
C GLN A 127 -4.92 -12.17 3.97
N LEU A 128 -5.43 -11.39 3.02
CA LEU A 128 -5.12 -11.57 1.59
C LEU A 128 -3.66 -11.32 1.28
N TYR A 129 -3.08 -10.30 1.90
CA TYR A 129 -1.68 -9.89 1.69
C TYR A 129 -0.71 -10.54 2.67
N HIS A 130 -1.20 -11.45 3.52
CA HIS A 130 -0.40 -12.19 4.49
C HIS A 130 0.40 -11.27 5.43
N VAL A 131 -0.26 -10.23 5.95
CA VAL A 131 0.42 -9.20 6.73
C VAL A 131 0.98 -9.76 8.02
N HIS A 132 2.25 -9.46 8.26
CA HIS A 132 2.97 -9.73 9.50
C HIS A 132 2.87 -8.51 10.42
N GLY A 133 2.55 -8.71 11.68
CA GLY A 133 2.47 -7.63 12.66
C GLY A 133 2.13 -8.14 14.06
N ASN A 134 2.19 -7.24 15.03
CA ASN A 134 1.71 -7.47 16.40
C ASN A 134 0.67 -6.42 16.74
N GLY A 135 -0.56 -6.84 16.93
CA GLY A 135 -1.65 -5.93 17.31
C GLY A 135 -1.41 -5.29 18.69
N GLY A 136 -1.71 -4.01 18.80
CA GLY A 136 -1.63 -3.28 20.06
C GLY A 136 -0.24 -2.78 20.47
N GLU A 137 0.81 -2.99 19.67
CA GLU A 137 2.12 -2.37 19.91
C GLU A 137 2.12 -0.87 19.56
N ASP A 138 1.46 -0.49 18.49
CA ASP A 138 1.32 0.91 18.10
C ASP A 138 0.17 1.56 18.89
N PRO A 139 0.47 2.52 19.81
CA PRO A 139 -0.55 3.15 20.63
C PRO A 139 -1.55 4.00 19.82
N THR A 140 -1.24 4.28 18.56
CA THR A 140 -2.09 5.04 17.62
C THR A 140 -2.89 4.13 16.70
N GLU A 141 -2.71 2.81 16.79
CA GLU A 141 -3.44 1.86 15.94
C GLU A 141 -4.94 1.92 16.25
N PRO A 142 -5.81 2.00 15.22
CA PRO A 142 -7.24 1.96 15.43
C PRO A 142 -7.69 0.55 15.86
N PRO A 143 -8.85 0.43 16.55
CA PRO A 143 -9.39 -0.86 16.98
C PRO A 143 -9.52 -1.85 15.83
N ARG A 144 -9.19 -3.11 16.08
CA ARG A 144 -9.26 -4.22 15.10
C ARG A 144 -10.13 -5.35 15.61
N SER A 145 -10.85 -6.02 14.71
CA SER A 145 -11.70 -7.18 15.03
C SER A 145 -10.93 -8.51 15.02
N ALA A 146 -9.72 -8.53 14.45
CA ALA A 146 -8.86 -9.70 14.42
C ALA A 146 -7.38 -9.29 14.47
N ASP A 147 -6.53 -10.16 15.01
CA ASP A 147 -5.09 -10.01 14.97
C ASP A 147 -4.53 -10.15 13.54
N PHE A 148 -3.29 -9.74 13.37
CA PHE A 148 -2.56 -9.99 12.13
C PHE A 148 -2.48 -11.50 11.85
N PRO A 149 -2.57 -11.93 10.58
CA PRO A 149 -2.53 -13.36 10.23
C PRO A 149 -1.17 -14.02 10.52
N PHE A 150 -0.10 -13.22 10.60
CA PHE A 150 1.24 -13.70 10.88
C PHE A 150 1.92 -12.80 11.93
N PRO A 151 2.83 -13.38 12.76
CA PRO A 151 3.57 -12.60 13.73
C PRO A 151 4.47 -11.58 13.05
N ALA A 152 4.79 -10.49 13.75
CA ALA A 152 5.70 -9.48 13.25
C ALA A 152 7.05 -10.08 12.82
N VAL A 153 7.65 -9.52 11.79
CA VAL A 153 9.01 -9.85 11.38
C VAL A 153 9.96 -9.33 12.46
N SER A 154 10.76 -10.23 13.03
CA SER A 154 11.70 -9.86 14.11
C SER A 154 12.71 -8.82 13.64
N HIS A 155 13.05 -7.89 14.51
CA HIS A 155 14.10 -6.93 14.24
C HIS A 155 15.45 -7.63 14.06
N GLU A 156 16.26 -7.11 13.17
CA GLU A 156 17.68 -7.42 13.13
C GLU A 156 18.33 -6.93 14.45
N PRO A 157 19.37 -7.61 14.98
CA PRO A 157 19.89 -7.33 16.32
C PRO A 157 20.23 -5.86 16.60
N ARG A 158 20.77 -5.14 15.61
CA ARG A 158 21.09 -3.72 15.75
C ARG A 158 19.84 -2.84 15.82
N ILE A 159 18.79 -3.18 15.08
CA ILE A 159 17.49 -2.50 15.13
C ILE A 159 16.82 -2.79 16.47
N GLN A 160 16.93 -4.01 17.00
CA GLN A 160 16.40 -4.33 18.34
C GLN A 160 17.07 -3.48 19.42
N HIS A 161 18.39 -3.33 19.42
CA HIS A 161 19.08 -2.43 20.37
C HIS A 161 18.59 -0.99 20.28
N LEU A 162 18.38 -0.50 19.05
CA LEU A 162 17.84 0.85 18.87
C LEU A 162 16.41 0.96 19.42
N ALA A 163 15.57 -0.04 19.22
CA ALA A 163 14.22 -0.08 19.77
C ALA A 163 14.26 -0.08 21.32
N ASP A 164 15.15 -0.86 21.91
CA ASP A 164 15.34 -0.92 23.36
C ASP A 164 15.78 0.45 23.93
N ASP A 165 16.69 1.13 23.25
CA ASP A 165 17.16 2.47 23.63
C ASP A 165 16.02 3.50 23.56
N PHE A 166 15.19 3.47 22.51
CA PHE A 166 14.02 4.33 22.40
C PHE A 166 12.99 4.04 23.48
N ALA A 167 12.75 2.77 23.78
CA ALA A 167 11.84 2.38 24.87
C ALA A 167 12.34 2.89 26.22
N ALA A 168 13.64 2.79 26.49
CA ALA A 168 14.27 3.33 27.69
C ALA A 168 14.16 4.88 27.79
N ALA A 169 14.10 5.56 26.64
CA ALA A 169 13.88 6.99 26.54
C ALA A 169 12.41 7.42 26.63
N GLY A 170 11.48 6.48 26.82
CA GLY A 170 10.02 6.76 26.93
C GLY A 170 9.28 6.88 25.60
N VAL A 171 9.91 6.48 24.49
CA VAL A 171 9.24 6.33 23.18
C VAL A 171 8.69 4.92 23.08
N THR A 172 7.61 4.74 22.35
CA THR A 172 7.00 3.42 22.10
C THR A 172 7.35 2.94 20.70
N PRO A 173 8.44 2.19 20.50
CA PRO A 173 8.72 1.55 19.23
C PRO A 173 7.76 0.39 18.99
N PHE A 174 7.45 0.13 17.73
CA PHE A 174 6.58 -0.97 17.32
C PHE A 174 7.03 -1.56 15.98
N HIS A 175 6.61 -2.78 15.68
CA HIS A 175 6.88 -3.42 14.40
C HIS A 175 5.97 -2.86 13.32
N VAL A 176 6.57 -2.44 12.20
CA VAL A 176 5.81 -2.02 11.02
C VAL A 176 5.04 -3.21 10.46
N PRO A 177 3.72 -3.11 10.25
CA PRO A 177 2.98 -4.16 9.56
C PRO A 177 3.48 -4.35 8.13
N LEU A 178 3.93 -5.57 7.79
CA LEU A 178 4.54 -5.90 6.51
C LEU A 178 3.76 -6.99 5.77
N GLY A 179 3.49 -6.80 4.46
CA GLY A 179 2.76 -7.77 3.62
C GLY A 179 3.38 -8.02 2.26
#